data_8c62ce1fa64c4e05a78ba35b264b3251
#
_entry.id   8c62ce1fa64c4e05a78ba35b264b3251
#
_cell.length_a   1.000
_cell.length_b   1.000
_cell.length_c   1.000
_cell.angle_alpha   90.00
_cell.angle_beta   90.00
_cell.angle_gamma   90.00
#
_symmetry.space_group_name_H-M   'P 1'
#
loop_
_entity.id
_entity.type
_entity.pdbx_description
1 polymer ?
#
loop_
_entity_poly.entity_id
_entity_poly.type
_entity_poly.pdbx_seq_one_letter_code
_entity_poly.pdbx_strand_id
1 'polypeptide(L)'
;MPSPDKRFRAPNGQHAASPRDTFITVYGRKPVLEALIDPALSVDKVIVAEHARGDTVQEILDAAARRRVPVQRASAHRVKVLAGNGRHDQGVLADVVAPRMRPLDRALQTLPSPAAVLVLDAITNPANVGMILRTATAAGIDGVVLPRRGVPAIDPLVIKASAGVAFHAPVLRSPTAELACATLRSNGFAVLGLAGSAPGAGSLFGEPPPPQVAYVLGNETTGISPAVAAQLTGWVGIPMAGNVESLNVASAAAVVCFEWARRRQIPK
;
A
#
# COMPACT_ATOMS: atom_id res chain seq x y z
N MET A 1 -32.41 28.24 -2.71
CA MET A 1 -31.07 27.97 -2.20
C MET A 1 -30.53 26.79 -2.99
N PRO A 2 -29.56 26.96 -3.90
CA PRO A 2 -28.99 25.84 -4.65
C PRO A 2 -27.82 25.22 -3.88
N SER A 3 -27.83 23.88 -3.83
CA SER A 3 -26.80 23.01 -3.25
C SER A 3 -25.47 23.10 -4.03
N PRO A 4 -24.30 23.19 -3.38
CA PRO A 4 -23.01 23.20 -4.05
C PRO A 4 -22.41 21.80 -4.07
N ASP A 5 -22.76 20.96 -5.02
CA ASP A 5 -22.00 19.76 -5.32
C ASP A 5 -21.88 19.56 -6.85
N LYS A 6 -21.10 20.44 -7.49
CA LYS A 6 -20.63 20.23 -8.85
C LYS A 6 -19.25 19.59 -8.79
N ARG A 7 -19.21 18.26 -8.78
CA ARG A 7 -18.01 17.48 -9.06
C ARG A 7 -17.54 17.80 -10.48
N PHE A 8 -16.36 18.35 -10.60
CA PHE A 8 -15.68 18.50 -11.87
C PHE A 8 -15.46 17.11 -12.50
N ARG A 9 -16.27 16.76 -13.48
CA ARG A 9 -16.06 15.64 -14.39
C ARG A 9 -15.11 16.13 -15.48
N ALA A 10 -13.87 15.66 -15.49
CA ALA A 10 -12.99 15.84 -16.63
C ALA A 10 -13.50 15.02 -17.84
N PRO A 11 -13.41 15.51 -19.08
CA PRO A 11 -14.08 14.93 -20.25
C PRO A 11 -13.44 13.65 -20.81
N ASN A 12 -12.54 12.98 -20.13
CA ASN A 12 -11.86 11.76 -20.63
C ASN A 12 -11.66 10.67 -19.56
N GLY A 13 -12.63 10.36 -18.72
CA GLY A 13 -12.56 9.16 -17.87
C GLY A 13 -11.33 9.01 -16.93
N GLN A 14 -10.41 9.94 -16.96
CA GLN A 14 -9.19 9.93 -16.14
C GLN A 14 -9.52 10.55 -14.79
N HIS A 15 -9.64 9.73 -13.76
CA HIS A 15 -9.69 10.24 -12.39
C HIS A 15 -8.42 11.05 -12.11
N ALA A 16 -8.58 12.34 -11.81
CA ALA A 16 -7.46 13.13 -11.30
C ALA A 16 -6.89 12.42 -10.06
N ALA A 17 -5.57 12.25 -10.01
CA ALA A 17 -4.91 11.61 -8.87
C ALA A 17 -5.30 12.35 -7.58
N SER A 18 -5.88 11.62 -6.62
CA SER A 18 -6.17 12.18 -5.32
C SER A 18 -4.85 12.44 -4.58
N PRO A 19 -4.72 13.48 -3.75
CA PRO A 19 -3.55 13.63 -2.88
C PRO A 19 -3.22 12.36 -2.07
N ARG A 20 -4.25 11.57 -1.73
CA ARG A 20 -4.10 10.27 -1.07
C ARG A 20 -3.48 9.17 -1.94
N ASP A 21 -3.19 9.43 -3.19
CA ASP A 21 -2.53 8.50 -4.10
C ASP A 21 -1.04 8.79 -4.28
N THR A 22 -0.55 9.89 -3.70
CA THR A 22 0.84 10.35 -3.83
C THR A 22 1.50 10.68 -2.50
N PHE A 23 0.71 10.81 -1.42
CA PHE A 23 1.20 11.14 -0.10
C PHE A 23 0.78 10.09 0.93
N ILE A 24 1.68 9.81 1.88
CA ILE A 24 1.40 9.07 3.10
C ILE A 24 1.22 10.10 4.22
N THR A 25 0.03 10.16 4.82
CA THR A 25 -0.23 11.03 5.96
C THR A 25 0.26 10.37 7.24
N VAL A 26 1.34 10.91 7.80
CA VAL A 26 1.89 10.52 9.10
C VAL A 26 1.26 11.40 10.18
N TYR A 27 0.83 10.82 11.30
CA TYR A 27 0.23 11.55 12.41
C TYR A 27 0.83 11.17 13.76
N GLY A 28 0.71 12.09 14.73
CA GLY A 28 1.37 11.99 16.03
C GLY A 28 2.71 12.70 16.07
N ARG A 29 3.05 13.26 17.25
CA ARG A 29 4.21 14.16 17.39
C ARG A 29 5.52 13.49 17.03
N LYS A 30 5.79 12.31 17.60
CA LYS A 30 7.04 11.59 17.38
C LYS A 30 7.20 11.12 15.92
N PRO A 31 6.21 10.44 15.28
CA PRO A 31 6.32 10.06 13.87
C PRO A 31 6.50 11.25 12.91
N VAL A 32 5.83 12.39 13.18
CA VAL A 32 5.98 13.59 12.36
C VAL A 32 7.38 14.19 12.50
N LEU A 33 7.92 14.23 13.73
CA LEU A 33 9.29 14.71 13.96
C LEU A 33 10.31 13.79 13.28
N GLU A 34 10.16 12.46 13.43
CA GLU A 34 11.01 11.47 12.75
C GLU A 34 11.01 11.66 11.23
N ALA A 35 9.81 11.86 10.62
CA ALA A 35 9.70 12.12 9.19
C ALA A 35 10.39 13.43 8.76
N LEU A 36 10.37 14.46 9.62
CA LEU A 36 11.02 15.74 9.34
C LEU A 36 12.54 15.69 9.51
N ILE A 37 13.09 14.85 10.36
CA ILE A 37 14.55 14.73 10.55
C ILE A 37 15.20 13.74 9.59
N ASP A 38 14.43 12.83 9.00
CA ASP A 38 14.95 11.87 8.03
C ASP A 38 15.22 12.57 6.68
N PRO A 39 16.49 12.70 6.25
CA PRO A 39 16.83 13.37 4.99
C PRO A 39 16.37 12.59 3.75
N ALA A 40 16.09 11.29 3.88
CA ALA A 40 15.60 10.47 2.76
C ALA A 40 14.12 10.71 2.43
N LEU A 41 13.36 11.31 3.36
CA LEU A 41 11.94 11.59 3.17
C LEU A 41 11.70 13.02 2.67
N SER A 42 10.80 13.17 1.72
CA SER A 42 10.29 14.48 1.29
C SER A 42 8.96 14.76 1.94
N VAL A 43 8.90 15.77 2.80
CA VAL A 43 7.67 16.19 3.48
C VAL A 43 7.07 17.35 2.69
N ASP A 44 5.82 17.20 2.22
CA ASP A 44 5.10 18.21 1.45
C ASP A 44 4.62 19.35 2.36
N LYS A 45 4.03 18.99 3.50
CA LYS A 45 3.55 19.97 4.50
C LYS A 45 3.36 19.31 5.86
N VAL A 46 3.32 20.16 6.89
CA VAL A 46 2.90 19.80 8.25
C VAL A 46 1.61 20.54 8.59
N ILE A 47 0.68 19.87 9.24
CA ILE A 47 -0.54 20.46 9.76
C ILE A 47 -0.55 20.31 11.28
N VAL A 48 -0.70 21.45 11.98
CA VAL A 48 -0.65 21.53 13.44
C VAL A 48 -1.97 22.13 13.96
N ALA A 49 -2.58 21.48 14.92
CA ALA A 49 -3.78 22.02 15.56
C ALA A 49 -3.50 23.36 16.23
N GLU A 50 -4.44 24.30 16.14
CA GLU A 50 -4.29 25.68 16.67
C GLU A 50 -3.88 25.70 18.15
N HIS A 51 -4.36 24.74 18.94
CA HIS A 51 -4.07 24.64 20.37
C HIS A 51 -2.93 23.69 20.73
N ALA A 52 -2.30 23.03 19.74
CA ALA A 52 -1.17 22.15 20.01
C ALA A 52 0.04 22.97 20.51
N ARG A 53 0.59 22.58 21.67
CA ARG A 53 1.70 23.24 22.37
C ARG A 53 2.61 22.19 22.99
N GLY A 54 3.79 22.63 23.45
CA GLY A 54 4.80 21.82 24.15
C GLY A 54 6.08 21.65 23.34
N ASP A 55 7.12 21.16 23.98
CA ASP A 55 8.48 21.11 23.45
C ASP A 55 8.58 20.35 22.13
N THR A 56 7.96 19.18 22.05
CA THR A 56 7.96 18.39 20.79
C THR A 56 7.25 19.12 19.64
N VAL A 57 6.23 19.94 19.92
CA VAL A 57 5.58 20.75 18.87
C VAL A 57 6.54 21.83 18.39
N GLN A 58 7.31 22.45 19.31
CA GLN A 58 8.34 23.41 18.94
C GLN A 58 9.44 22.79 18.11
N GLU A 59 9.95 21.60 18.52
CA GLU A 59 10.92 20.83 17.74
C GLU A 59 10.43 20.52 16.31
N ILE A 60 9.14 20.17 16.14
CA ILE A 60 8.52 19.96 14.83
C ILE A 60 8.53 21.25 14.00
N LEU A 61 8.16 22.38 14.59
CA LEU A 61 8.15 23.69 13.91
C LEU A 61 9.57 24.08 13.46
N ASP A 62 10.55 23.89 14.32
CA ASP A 62 11.97 24.18 14.03
C ASP A 62 12.51 23.25 12.94
N ALA A 63 12.19 21.96 12.99
CA ALA A 63 12.58 21.00 11.96
C ALA A 63 11.93 21.33 10.62
N ALA A 64 10.65 21.70 10.61
CA ALA A 64 9.95 22.13 9.40
C ALA A 64 10.58 23.41 8.81
N ALA A 65 10.92 24.39 9.67
CA ALA A 65 11.57 25.64 9.24
C ALA A 65 12.97 25.34 8.62
N ARG A 66 13.80 24.52 9.25
CA ARG A 66 15.11 24.12 8.71
C ARG A 66 15.01 23.50 7.33
N ARG A 67 13.96 22.69 7.10
CA ARG A 67 13.71 22.01 5.82
C ARG A 67 12.87 22.84 4.84
N ARG A 68 12.43 24.04 5.23
CA ARG A 68 11.51 24.90 4.44
C ARG A 68 10.19 24.18 4.08
N VAL A 69 9.72 23.31 4.99
CA VAL A 69 8.45 22.62 4.85
C VAL A 69 7.32 23.55 5.31
N PRO A 70 6.27 23.77 4.51
CA PRO A 70 5.14 24.60 4.89
C PRO A 70 4.41 24.06 6.12
N VAL A 71 4.09 24.91 7.09
CA VAL A 71 3.30 24.58 8.27
C VAL A 71 1.94 25.27 8.17
N GLN A 72 0.87 24.48 8.24
CA GLN A 72 -0.51 24.98 8.27
C GLN A 72 -1.11 24.81 9.65
N ARG A 73 -1.83 25.82 10.14
CA ARG A 73 -2.64 25.73 11.35
C ARG A 73 -4.06 25.30 10.98
N ALA A 74 -4.66 24.44 11.77
CA ALA A 74 -6.01 23.95 11.55
C ALA A 74 -6.73 23.69 12.87
N SER A 75 -8.07 23.65 12.84
CA SER A 75 -8.84 23.23 14.01
C SER A 75 -8.53 21.79 14.41
N ALA A 76 -8.66 21.46 15.69
CA ALA A 76 -8.45 20.10 16.18
C ALA A 76 -9.36 19.07 15.46
N HIS A 77 -10.58 19.46 15.14
CA HIS A 77 -11.52 18.64 14.38
C HIS A 77 -10.97 18.32 12.98
N ARG A 78 -10.43 19.31 12.27
CA ARG A 78 -9.86 19.10 10.93
C ARG A 78 -8.65 18.18 10.98
N VAL A 79 -7.78 18.32 11.97
CA VAL A 79 -6.62 17.41 12.16
C VAL A 79 -7.09 15.98 12.35
N LYS A 80 -8.09 15.74 13.21
CA LYS A 80 -8.68 14.39 13.41
C LYS A 80 -9.25 13.78 12.13
N VAL A 81 -9.99 14.56 11.35
CA VAL A 81 -10.58 14.10 10.09
C VAL A 81 -9.48 13.73 9.08
N LEU A 82 -8.44 14.54 8.98
CA LEU A 82 -7.33 14.29 8.06
C LEU A 82 -6.47 13.09 8.47
N ALA A 83 -6.21 12.92 9.78
CA ALA A 83 -5.49 11.77 10.32
C ALA A 83 -6.25 10.45 10.14
N GLY A 84 -7.58 10.51 9.98
CA GLY A 84 -8.43 9.31 9.87
C GLY A 84 -8.52 8.49 11.17
N ASN A 85 -7.78 8.87 12.21
CA ASN A 85 -7.74 8.20 13.51
C ASN A 85 -7.63 9.25 14.63
N GLY A 86 -8.78 9.71 15.13
CA GLY A 86 -8.86 10.81 16.08
C GLY A 86 -8.34 10.56 17.50
N ARG A 87 -7.78 9.37 17.78
CA ARG A 87 -7.25 9.04 19.12
C ARG A 87 -5.74 9.23 19.25
N HIS A 88 -4.99 9.23 18.16
CA HIS A 88 -3.52 9.20 18.19
C HIS A 88 -2.84 10.32 17.41
N ASP A 89 -3.60 11.29 16.83
CA ASP A 89 -3.03 12.39 16.05
C ASP A 89 -2.24 13.40 16.91
N GLN A 90 -2.51 13.50 18.20
CA GLN A 90 -1.83 14.40 19.14
C GLN A 90 -1.79 15.86 18.65
N GLY A 91 -2.71 16.22 17.76
CA GLY A 91 -2.82 17.56 17.15
C GLY A 91 -1.79 17.84 16.06
N VAL A 92 -1.10 16.83 15.50
CA VAL A 92 -0.07 17.03 14.48
C VAL A 92 -0.14 15.94 13.43
N LEU A 93 -0.01 16.34 12.15
CA LEU A 93 0.20 15.43 11.04
C LEU A 93 1.14 16.03 9.98
N ALA A 94 1.72 15.19 9.14
CA ALA A 94 2.51 15.57 7.99
C ALA A 94 2.14 14.72 6.77
N ASP A 95 2.11 15.34 5.60
CA ASP A 95 2.01 14.62 4.34
C ASP A 95 3.42 14.38 3.79
N VAL A 96 3.80 13.11 3.72
CA VAL A 96 5.10 12.65 3.23
C VAL A 96 4.93 12.13 1.81
N VAL A 97 5.76 12.62 0.90
CA VAL A 97 5.72 12.19 -0.51
C VAL A 97 6.11 10.72 -0.62
N ALA A 98 5.29 9.93 -1.30
CA ALA A 98 5.56 8.54 -1.62
C ALA A 98 5.78 8.40 -3.14
N PRO A 99 7.01 8.55 -3.64
CA PRO A 99 7.29 8.75 -5.06
C PRO A 99 6.91 7.55 -5.93
N ARG A 100 6.80 6.37 -5.35
CA ARG A 100 6.39 5.14 -6.05
C ARG A 100 4.92 4.77 -5.83
N MET A 101 4.18 5.55 -5.03
CA MET A 101 2.73 5.33 -4.83
C MET A 101 1.94 6.04 -5.91
N ARG A 102 1.05 5.32 -6.59
CA ARG A 102 0.26 5.84 -7.71
C ARG A 102 -1.00 5.01 -7.96
N PRO A 103 -2.02 5.55 -8.65
CA PRO A 103 -3.15 4.78 -9.09
C PRO A 103 -2.74 3.60 -9.99
N LEU A 104 -3.44 2.46 -9.86
CA LEU A 104 -3.14 1.24 -10.61
C LEU A 104 -3.22 1.46 -12.13
N ASP A 105 -4.25 2.13 -12.62
CA ASP A 105 -4.46 2.46 -14.04
C ASP A 105 -3.29 3.25 -14.64
N ARG A 106 -2.72 4.18 -13.87
CA ARG A 106 -1.53 4.93 -14.27
C ARG A 106 -0.27 4.05 -14.28
N ALA A 107 -0.16 3.18 -13.28
CA ALA A 107 0.99 2.29 -13.17
C ALA A 107 1.08 1.32 -14.35
N LEU A 108 -0.04 0.76 -14.77
CA LEU A 108 -0.10 -0.21 -15.87
C LEU A 108 0.47 0.31 -17.19
N GLN A 109 0.48 1.63 -17.41
CA GLN A 109 1.05 2.25 -18.60
C GLN A 109 2.58 2.19 -18.64
N THR A 110 3.24 1.90 -17.52
CA THR A 110 4.70 1.99 -17.36
C THR A 110 5.32 0.79 -16.63
N LEU A 111 4.52 -0.21 -16.26
CA LEU A 111 5.07 -1.45 -15.71
C LEU A 111 5.93 -2.16 -16.77
N PRO A 112 7.06 -2.75 -16.37
CA PRO A 112 7.90 -3.51 -17.30
C PRO A 112 7.21 -4.79 -17.78
N SER A 113 7.81 -5.46 -18.74
CA SER A 113 7.51 -6.84 -19.08
C SER A 113 8.84 -7.62 -19.11
N PRO A 114 9.01 -8.64 -18.27
CA PRO A 114 8.04 -9.21 -17.32
C PRO A 114 7.81 -8.35 -16.09
N ALA A 115 6.60 -8.48 -15.48
CA ALA A 115 6.22 -7.81 -14.24
C ALA A 115 5.43 -8.72 -13.29
N ALA A 116 5.67 -8.55 -11.98
CA ALA A 116 4.85 -9.15 -10.94
C ALA A 116 4.22 -8.10 -10.03
N VAL A 117 2.95 -8.31 -9.72
CA VAL A 117 2.16 -7.47 -8.83
C VAL A 117 1.59 -8.32 -7.70
N LEU A 118 1.62 -7.84 -6.46
CA LEU A 118 0.83 -8.41 -5.38
C LEU A 118 -0.50 -7.67 -5.27
N VAL A 119 -1.58 -8.38 -4.98
CA VAL A 119 -2.89 -7.79 -4.66
C VAL A 119 -3.30 -8.24 -3.27
N LEU A 120 -3.57 -7.30 -2.37
CA LEU A 120 -4.00 -7.60 -1.00
C LEU A 120 -5.52 -7.58 -0.93
N ASP A 121 -6.13 -8.72 -0.58
CA ASP A 121 -7.57 -8.85 -0.41
C ASP A 121 -7.93 -9.07 1.07
N ALA A 122 -8.60 -8.09 1.66
CA ALA A 122 -9.10 -8.12 3.04
C ALA A 122 -8.03 -8.42 4.12
N ILE A 123 -6.77 -8.05 3.89
CA ILE A 123 -5.71 -8.16 4.89
C ILE A 123 -5.84 -7.00 5.86
N THR A 124 -6.36 -7.26 7.07
CA THR A 124 -6.73 -6.21 8.02
C THR A 124 -5.66 -5.90 9.07
N ASN A 125 -4.64 -6.76 9.22
CA ASN A 125 -3.57 -6.54 10.19
C ASN A 125 -2.50 -5.58 9.62
N PRO A 126 -2.30 -4.38 10.21
CA PRO A 126 -1.30 -3.41 9.76
C PRO A 126 0.14 -3.96 9.77
N ALA A 127 0.46 -4.85 10.71
CA ALA A 127 1.78 -5.46 10.78
C ALA A 127 2.06 -6.34 9.55
N ASN A 128 1.08 -7.14 9.13
CA ASN A 128 1.21 -7.97 7.92
C ASN A 128 1.37 -7.09 6.67
N VAL A 129 0.57 -6.01 6.54
CA VAL A 129 0.71 -5.06 5.43
C VAL A 129 2.12 -4.45 5.38
N GLY A 130 2.63 -4.00 6.53
CA GLY A 130 3.98 -3.42 6.61
C GLY A 130 5.07 -4.43 6.23
N MET A 131 5.00 -5.66 6.73
CA MET A 131 5.95 -6.73 6.38
C MET A 131 5.88 -7.09 4.89
N ILE A 132 4.69 -7.17 4.31
CA ILE A 132 4.50 -7.42 2.87
C ILE A 132 5.14 -6.31 2.04
N LEU A 133 4.89 -5.04 2.36
CA LEU A 133 5.50 -3.90 1.66
C LEU A 133 7.02 -3.95 1.71
N ARG A 134 7.60 -4.24 2.89
CA ARG A 134 9.04 -4.38 3.07
C ARG A 134 9.61 -5.48 2.20
N THR A 135 9.01 -6.66 2.26
CA THR A 135 9.50 -7.85 1.54
C THR A 135 9.35 -7.68 0.02
N ALA A 136 8.20 -7.19 -0.44
CA ALA A 136 7.95 -6.95 -1.86
C ALA A 136 8.94 -5.94 -2.45
N THR A 137 9.24 -4.87 -1.69
CA THR A 137 10.23 -3.88 -2.11
C THR A 137 11.63 -4.48 -2.17
N ALA A 138 12.03 -5.27 -1.17
CA ALA A 138 13.34 -5.92 -1.12
C ALA A 138 13.52 -6.95 -2.24
N ALA A 139 12.48 -7.66 -2.62
CA ALA A 139 12.50 -8.66 -3.68
C ALA A 139 12.32 -8.05 -5.09
N GLY A 140 12.14 -6.75 -5.22
CA GLY A 140 11.97 -6.10 -6.51
C GLY A 140 10.65 -6.39 -7.21
N ILE A 141 9.56 -6.58 -6.45
CA ILE A 141 8.20 -6.66 -6.98
C ILE A 141 7.83 -5.32 -7.62
N ASP A 142 7.18 -5.35 -8.77
CA ASP A 142 6.92 -4.16 -9.57
C ASP A 142 5.73 -3.33 -9.03
N GLY A 143 4.82 -3.96 -8.26
CA GLY A 143 3.71 -3.27 -7.61
C GLY A 143 3.06 -4.06 -6.48
N VAL A 144 2.56 -3.34 -5.46
CA VAL A 144 1.72 -3.91 -4.40
C VAL A 144 0.41 -3.14 -4.39
N VAL A 145 -0.67 -3.77 -4.81
CA VAL A 145 -2.00 -3.17 -4.77
C VAL A 145 -2.50 -3.13 -3.34
N LEU A 146 -2.65 -1.91 -2.81
CA LEU A 146 -3.34 -1.63 -1.56
C LEU A 146 -4.71 -1.02 -1.89
N PRO A 147 -5.78 -1.81 -1.84
CA PRO A 147 -7.13 -1.30 -1.99
C PRO A 147 -7.47 -0.28 -0.91
N ARG A 148 -8.34 0.68 -1.24
CA ARG A 148 -8.84 1.67 -0.26
C ARG A 148 -9.83 1.08 0.74
N ARG A 149 -10.43 -0.07 0.40
CA ARG A 149 -11.37 -0.82 1.24
C ARG A 149 -10.82 -2.20 1.54
N GLY A 150 -11.00 -2.67 2.77
CA GLY A 150 -10.61 -4.00 3.21
C GLY A 150 -9.14 -4.15 3.62
N VAL A 151 -8.32 -3.12 3.43
CA VAL A 151 -6.91 -3.11 3.85
C VAL A 151 -6.62 -1.80 4.62
N PRO A 152 -5.83 -1.82 5.71
CA PRO A 152 -5.45 -0.62 6.43
C PRO A 152 -4.79 0.42 5.53
N ALA A 153 -5.01 1.68 5.84
CA ALA A 153 -4.18 2.75 5.29
C ALA A 153 -2.72 2.58 5.75
N ILE A 154 -1.79 3.20 5.02
CA ILE A 154 -0.39 3.25 5.47
C ILE A 154 -0.32 4.25 6.63
N ASP A 155 -0.55 3.72 7.83
CA ASP A 155 -0.53 4.42 9.11
C ASP A 155 0.80 4.22 9.84
N PRO A 156 1.02 4.82 11.03
CA PRO A 156 2.24 4.62 11.81
C PRO A 156 2.56 3.17 12.15
N LEU A 157 1.56 2.28 12.27
CA LEU A 157 1.78 0.86 12.53
C LEU A 157 2.33 0.15 11.29
N VAL A 158 1.79 0.43 10.11
CA VAL A 158 2.30 -0.07 8.83
C VAL A 158 3.73 0.45 8.58
N ILE A 159 3.96 1.75 8.83
CA ILE A 159 5.29 2.36 8.69
C ILE A 159 6.31 1.67 9.59
N LYS A 160 5.98 1.49 10.87
CA LYS A 160 6.84 0.80 11.84
C LYS A 160 7.10 -0.65 11.43
N ALA A 161 6.09 -1.40 11.05
CA ALA A 161 6.22 -2.81 10.65
C ALA A 161 7.05 -2.97 9.37
N SER A 162 6.98 -2.01 8.47
CA SER A 162 7.81 -1.97 7.26
C SER A 162 9.24 -1.45 7.51
N ALA A 163 9.58 -1.03 8.73
CA ALA A 163 10.83 -0.33 9.04
C ALA A 163 11.08 0.90 8.13
N GLY A 164 10.03 1.69 7.86
CA GLY A 164 10.07 2.89 7.02
C GLY A 164 10.00 2.63 5.51
N VAL A 165 10.17 1.38 5.05
CA VAL A 165 10.16 1.04 3.63
C VAL A 165 8.85 1.43 2.93
N ALA A 166 7.73 1.51 3.66
CA ALA A 166 6.43 1.92 3.11
C ALA A 166 6.46 3.24 2.33
N PHE A 167 7.34 4.19 2.69
CA PHE A 167 7.49 5.46 1.97
C PHE A 167 8.07 5.30 0.56
N HIS A 168 8.79 4.22 0.29
CA HIS A 168 9.45 3.95 -1.00
C HIS A 168 8.89 2.71 -1.70
N ALA A 169 7.92 2.03 -1.09
CA ALA A 169 7.31 0.83 -1.65
C ALA A 169 6.52 1.15 -2.95
N PRO A 170 6.50 0.24 -3.93
CA PRO A 170 5.77 0.41 -5.18
C PRO A 170 4.26 0.21 -4.98
N VAL A 171 3.63 1.10 -4.22
CA VAL A 171 2.21 0.98 -3.85
C VAL A 171 1.31 1.38 -5.01
N LEU A 172 0.40 0.51 -5.38
CA LEU A 172 -0.62 0.74 -6.39
C LEU A 172 -1.99 0.91 -5.74
N ARG A 173 -2.64 2.04 -5.99
CA ARG A 173 -3.93 2.36 -5.36
C ARG A 173 -5.09 1.94 -6.25
N SER A 174 -6.05 1.24 -5.66
CA SER A 174 -7.32 0.85 -6.30
C SER A 174 -8.47 1.05 -5.30
N PRO A 175 -9.72 1.28 -5.75
CA PRO A 175 -10.87 1.35 -4.87
C PRO A 175 -11.10 0.06 -4.08
N THR A 176 -11.05 -1.09 -4.76
CA THR A 176 -11.27 -2.43 -4.19
C THR A 176 -10.27 -3.44 -4.77
N ALA A 177 -10.07 -4.57 -4.11
CA ALA A 177 -9.26 -5.67 -4.64
C ALA A 177 -9.90 -6.30 -5.87
N GLU A 178 -11.23 -6.45 -5.89
CA GLU A 178 -11.98 -6.95 -7.03
C GLU A 178 -11.74 -6.11 -8.29
N LEU A 179 -11.89 -4.78 -8.20
CA LEU A 179 -11.65 -3.89 -9.33
C LEU A 179 -10.19 -3.94 -9.79
N ALA A 180 -9.25 -4.07 -8.85
CA ALA A 180 -7.84 -4.21 -9.18
C ALA A 180 -7.58 -5.50 -9.98
N CYS A 181 -8.12 -6.64 -9.55
CA CYS A 181 -7.99 -7.92 -10.24
C CYS A 181 -8.63 -7.85 -11.65
N ALA A 182 -9.83 -7.28 -11.78
CA ALA A 182 -10.48 -7.08 -13.06
C ALA A 182 -9.64 -6.20 -14.00
N THR A 183 -9.08 -5.11 -13.47
CA THR A 183 -8.22 -4.20 -14.24
C THR A 183 -6.93 -4.87 -14.68
N LEU A 184 -6.25 -5.60 -13.79
CA LEU A 184 -5.04 -6.36 -14.12
C LEU A 184 -5.32 -7.39 -15.20
N ARG A 185 -6.40 -8.18 -15.05
CA ARG A 185 -6.80 -9.20 -16.04
C ARG A 185 -7.08 -8.58 -17.42
N SER A 186 -7.81 -7.47 -17.48
CA SER A 186 -8.10 -6.78 -18.75
C SER A 186 -6.86 -6.17 -19.42
N ASN A 187 -5.76 -6.01 -18.66
CA ASN A 187 -4.46 -5.57 -19.15
C ASN A 187 -3.46 -6.73 -19.36
N GLY A 188 -3.96 -7.96 -19.49
CA GLY A 188 -3.15 -9.11 -19.88
C GLY A 188 -2.38 -9.80 -18.74
N PHE A 189 -2.64 -9.46 -17.48
CA PHE A 189 -2.05 -10.16 -16.34
C PHE A 189 -2.77 -11.50 -16.10
N ALA A 190 -2.01 -12.54 -15.86
CA ALA A 190 -2.53 -13.72 -15.18
C ALA A 190 -2.76 -13.35 -13.71
N VAL A 191 -3.99 -13.50 -13.22
CA VAL A 191 -4.38 -13.18 -11.85
C VAL A 191 -4.50 -14.49 -11.07
N LEU A 192 -3.50 -14.80 -10.25
CA LEU A 192 -3.37 -16.08 -9.56
C LEU A 192 -3.67 -15.92 -8.07
N GLY A 193 -4.68 -16.63 -7.58
CA GLY A 193 -4.98 -16.70 -6.15
C GLY A 193 -3.96 -17.58 -5.43
N LEU A 194 -3.42 -17.12 -4.30
CA LEU A 194 -2.52 -17.91 -3.46
C LEU A 194 -3.32 -18.76 -2.47
N ALA A 195 -3.46 -20.06 -2.78
CA ALA A 195 -4.12 -21.02 -1.89
C ALA A 195 -3.67 -22.44 -2.25
N GLY A 196 -2.93 -23.08 -1.35
CA GLY A 196 -2.38 -24.41 -1.56
C GLY A 196 -3.40 -25.55 -1.66
N SER A 197 -4.57 -25.36 -1.04
CA SER A 197 -5.68 -26.33 -1.02
C SER A 197 -6.72 -26.12 -2.11
N ALA A 198 -6.57 -25.10 -2.98
CA ALA A 198 -7.54 -24.85 -4.04
C ALA A 198 -7.47 -25.96 -5.11
N PRO A 199 -8.63 -26.48 -5.57
CA PRO A 199 -8.65 -27.47 -6.64
C PRO A 199 -7.93 -26.98 -7.90
N GLY A 200 -7.01 -27.77 -8.44
CA GLY A 200 -6.24 -27.42 -9.63
C GLY A 200 -5.14 -26.37 -9.40
N ALA A 201 -4.79 -26.06 -8.16
CA ALA A 201 -3.69 -25.17 -7.86
C ALA A 201 -2.36 -25.74 -8.34
N GLY A 202 -1.65 -24.98 -9.17
CA GLY A 202 -0.27 -25.29 -9.54
C GLY A 202 0.70 -25.07 -8.39
N SER A 203 1.87 -25.68 -8.42
CA SER A 203 2.95 -25.37 -7.46
C SER A 203 3.60 -24.03 -7.81
N LEU A 204 3.81 -23.19 -6.79
CA LEU A 204 4.59 -21.96 -6.96
C LEU A 204 6.00 -22.22 -7.50
N PHE A 205 6.57 -23.36 -7.16
CA PHE A 205 7.91 -23.80 -7.59
C PHE A 205 7.93 -24.61 -8.88
N GLY A 206 6.76 -24.82 -9.49
CA GLY A 206 6.61 -25.54 -10.77
C GLY A 206 6.98 -24.70 -11.99
N GLU A 207 6.13 -24.76 -13.00
CA GLU A 207 6.33 -24.00 -14.24
C GLU A 207 6.44 -22.48 -14.00
N PRO A 208 7.24 -21.78 -14.82
CA PRO A 208 7.33 -20.32 -14.74
C PRO A 208 5.96 -19.67 -14.93
N PRO A 209 5.63 -18.65 -14.15
CA PRO A 209 4.40 -17.89 -14.36
C PRO A 209 4.47 -17.12 -15.69
N PRO A 210 3.30 -16.74 -16.26
CA PRO A 210 3.26 -15.81 -17.39
C PRO A 210 4.06 -14.54 -17.13
N PRO A 211 4.59 -13.88 -18.19
CA PRO A 211 5.41 -12.67 -18.03
C PRO A 211 4.72 -11.53 -17.27
N GLN A 212 3.39 -11.44 -17.38
CA GLN A 212 2.58 -10.50 -16.61
C GLN A 212 1.76 -11.31 -15.59
N VAL A 213 2.10 -11.22 -14.31
CA VAL A 213 1.46 -11.99 -13.25
C VAL A 213 1.07 -11.12 -12.05
N ALA A 214 -0.14 -11.36 -11.52
CA ALA A 214 -0.61 -10.79 -10.27
C ALA A 214 -0.91 -11.92 -9.28
N TYR A 215 -0.27 -11.90 -8.13
CA TYR A 215 -0.51 -12.84 -7.04
C TYR A 215 -1.46 -12.22 -6.04
N VAL A 216 -2.59 -12.85 -5.79
CA VAL A 216 -3.61 -12.39 -4.84
C VAL A 216 -3.42 -13.08 -3.50
N LEU A 217 -3.24 -12.27 -2.47
CA LEU A 217 -3.09 -12.69 -1.08
C LEU A 217 -4.39 -12.39 -0.34
N GLY A 218 -5.04 -13.42 0.16
CA GLY A 218 -6.30 -13.31 0.91
C GLY A 218 -6.10 -13.11 2.41
N ASN A 219 -7.20 -12.88 3.10
CA ASN A 219 -7.27 -12.80 4.56
C ASN A 219 -6.84 -14.13 5.21
N GLU A 220 -6.20 -14.06 6.37
CA GLU A 220 -5.65 -15.21 7.09
C GLU A 220 -6.73 -16.20 7.56
N THR A 221 -7.96 -15.74 7.76
CA THR A 221 -9.07 -16.55 8.28
C THR A 221 -10.05 -16.94 7.19
N THR A 222 -10.43 -15.99 6.34
CA THR A 222 -11.50 -16.18 5.34
C THR A 222 -10.96 -16.45 3.93
N GLY A 223 -9.65 -16.34 3.73
CA GLY A 223 -9.03 -16.52 2.43
C GLY A 223 -9.35 -15.37 1.45
N ILE A 224 -9.36 -15.68 0.17
CA ILE A 224 -9.72 -14.75 -0.91
C ILE A 224 -11.24 -14.62 -0.98
N SER A 225 -11.71 -13.37 -1.03
CA SER A 225 -13.14 -13.08 -1.08
C SER A 225 -13.80 -13.61 -2.37
N PRO A 226 -15.08 -14.01 -2.35
CA PRO A 226 -15.77 -14.52 -3.53
C PRO A 226 -15.76 -13.57 -4.73
N ALA A 227 -15.88 -12.26 -4.48
CA ALA A 227 -15.84 -11.24 -5.52
C ALA A 227 -14.48 -11.18 -6.22
N VAL A 228 -13.39 -11.34 -5.46
CA VAL A 228 -12.02 -11.41 -6.00
C VAL A 228 -11.78 -12.76 -6.66
N ALA A 229 -12.25 -13.86 -6.08
CA ALA A 229 -12.10 -15.21 -6.63
C ALA A 229 -12.71 -15.31 -8.05
N ALA A 230 -13.82 -14.64 -8.31
CA ALA A 230 -14.44 -14.57 -9.64
C ALA A 230 -13.58 -13.85 -10.70
N GLN A 231 -12.55 -13.11 -10.30
CA GLN A 231 -11.62 -12.42 -11.20
C GLN A 231 -10.35 -13.20 -11.48
N LEU A 232 -10.09 -14.29 -10.75
CA LEU A 232 -8.88 -15.09 -10.91
C LEU A 232 -8.85 -15.81 -12.25
N THR A 233 -7.66 -15.98 -12.79
CA THR A 233 -7.38 -16.83 -13.96
C THR A 233 -6.90 -18.22 -13.56
N GLY A 234 -6.52 -18.42 -12.30
CA GLY A 234 -6.05 -19.68 -11.76
C GLY A 234 -5.62 -19.57 -10.31
N TRP A 235 -5.09 -20.67 -9.80
CA TRP A 235 -4.62 -20.79 -8.43
C TRP A 235 -3.17 -21.29 -8.39
N VAL A 236 -2.42 -20.83 -7.40
CA VAL A 236 -1.05 -21.29 -7.16
C VAL A 236 -0.87 -21.53 -5.66
N GLY A 237 -0.17 -22.60 -5.30
CA GLY A 237 0.08 -22.98 -3.92
C GLY A 237 1.56 -23.05 -3.58
N ILE A 238 1.89 -22.71 -2.34
CA ILE A 238 3.19 -23.02 -1.75
C ILE A 238 3.10 -24.47 -1.24
N PRO A 239 3.94 -25.39 -1.72
CA PRO A 239 3.95 -26.77 -1.21
C PRO A 239 4.26 -26.79 0.29
N MET A 240 3.42 -27.45 1.06
CA MET A 240 3.52 -27.54 2.50
C MET A 240 3.85 -28.97 2.92
N ALA A 241 4.62 -29.12 3.99
CA ALA A 241 4.90 -30.43 4.59
C ALA A 241 4.00 -30.68 5.82
N GLY A 242 3.70 -31.95 6.07
CA GLY A 242 2.89 -32.35 7.21
C GLY A 242 1.43 -31.87 7.14
N ASN A 243 0.84 -31.59 8.30
CA ASN A 243 -0.56 -31.16 8.42
C ASN A 243 -0.68 -29.61 8.53
N VAL A 244 0.29 -28.86 8.03
CA VAL A 244 0.23 -27.39 8.05
C VAL A 244 -0.58 -26.94 6.85
N GLU A 245 -1.73 -26.31 7.11
CA GLU A 245 -2.68 -25.90 6.07
C GLU A 245 -2.34 -24.54 5.43
N SER A 246 -1.71 -23.64 6.20
CA SER A 246 -1.40 -22.28 5.73
C SER A 246 -0.19 -21.67 6.44
N LEU A 247 0.37 -20.63 5.84
CA LEU A 247 1.36 -19.73 6.44
C LEU A 247 0.70 -18.41 6.82
N ASN A 248 1.32 -17.68 7.76
CA ASN A 248 1.03 -16.27 7.91
C ASN A 248 1.15 -15.57 6.55
N VAL A 249 0.24 -14.64 6.25
CA VAL A 249 0.16 -14.01 4.91
C VAL A 249 1.42 -13.25 4.52
N ALA A 250 2.12 -12.62 5.47
CA ALA A 250 3.39 -11.95 5.17
C ALA A 250 4.52 -12.94 4.89
N SER A 251 4.51 -14.11 5.54
CA SER A 251 5.43 -15.22 5.24
C SER A 251 5.16 -15.81 3.85
N ALA A 252 3.88 -16.04 3.52
CA ALA A 252 3.50 -16.49 2.19
C ALA A 252 3.90 -15.48 1.10
N ALA A 253 3.68 -14.19 1.35
CA ALA A 253 4.12 -13.12 0.47
C ALA A 253 5.64 -13.14 0.26
N ALA A 254 6.42 -13.41 1.31
CA ALA A 254 7.88 -13.49 1.21
C ALA A 254 8.32 -14.61 0.26
N VAL A 255 7.71 -15.79 0.39
CA VAL A 255 8.00 -16.93 -0.49
C VAL A 255 7.70 -16.58 -1.96
N VAL A 256 6.53 -16.00 -2.23
CA VAL A 256 6.14 -15.57 -3.59
C VAL A 256 7.12 -14.52 -4.14
N CYS A 257 7.43 -13.50 -3.36
CA CYS A 257 8.30 -12.41 -3.76
C CYS A 257 9.72 -12.90 -4.11
N PHE A 258 10.30 -13.74 -3.26
CA PHE A 258 11.67 -14.22 -3.50
C PHE A 258 11.74 -15.34 -4.52
N GLU A 259 10.68 -16.12 -4.74
CA GLU A 259 10.61 -17.01 -5.88
C GLU A 259 10.57 -16.25 -7.20
N TRP A 260 9.80 -15.16 -7.28
CA TRP A 260 9.83 -14.25 -8.43
C TRP A 260 11.22 -13.66 -8.65
N ALA A 261 11.86 -13.14 -7.59
CA ALA A 261 13.22 -12.60 -7.64
C ALA A 261 14.25 -13.62 -8.14
N ARG A 262 14.19 -14.86 -7.62
CA ARG A 262 15.05 -15.96 -8.03
C ARG A 262 14.93 -16.25 -9.53
N ARG A 263 13.69 -16.27 -10.05
CA ARG A 263 13.43 -16.53 -11.47
C ARG A 263 13.91 -15.41 -12.39
N ARG A 264 13.87 -14.17 -11.92
CA ARG A 264 14.37 -13.01 -12.68
C ARG A 264 15.89 -12.85 -12.66
N GLN A 265 16.61 -13.65 -11.90
CA GLN A 265 18.06 -13.52 -11.70
C GLN A 265 18.43 -12.05 -11.41
N ILE A 266 17.89 -11.47 -10.34
CA ILE A 266 18.25 -10.10 -9.94
C ILE A 266 19.75 -10.08 -9.68
N PRO A 267 20.57 -9.32 -10.45
CA PRO A 267 21.99 -9.15 -10.16
C PRO A 267 22.15 -8.54 -8.75
N LYS A 268 23.11 -9.01 -8.00
CA LYS A 268 23.48 -8.44 -6.70
C LYS A 268 24.01 -7.03 -6.85
#